data_3367efac09d9f21a97625272c780d4b4
#
_entry.id   3367efac09d9f21a97625272c780d4b4
#
_cell.length_a   1.000
_cell.length_b   1.000
_cell.length_c   1.000
_cell.angle_alpha   90.00
_cell.angle_beta   90.00
_cell.angle_gamma   90.00
#
_symmetry.space_group_name_H-M   'P 1'
#
loop_
_entity.id
_entity.type
_entity.pdbx_description
1 polymer ?
#
loop_
_entity_poly.entity_id
_entity_poly.type
_entity_poly.pdbx_seq_one_letter_code
_entity_poly.pdbx_strand_id
1 'polypeptide(L)'
;MNDKIAFGAGGILIGAVIVLLLSSTGQYRSMMGGVNNPNNITPGRTVGMMNNIDEHFIEQMIPHHDGAIEMAKLALQKAKRPEIKTLAQNIISAQEKEVIEMQGWYKNWFGGDVKTGNSYSMMGGMMSSGGMHMVGNQDNTQALENALDFDKAFIEAMIPHHQLAIIMAQMLKSGTNRPEMLTLANNITESQSKEIGQMQEWYKSWYK
;
A
#
# COMPACT_ATOMS: atom_id res chain seq x y z
N MET A 1 -50.96 9.16 -10.50
CA MET A 1 -50.51 8.07 -9.62
C MET A 1 -49.03 8.35 -9.35
N ASN A 2 -48.76 8.80 -8.13
CA ASN A 2 -47.42 9.28 -7.73
C ASN A 2 -46.78 8.22 -6.84
N ASP A 3 -45.81 7.49 -7.37
CA ASP A 3 -45.04 6.55 -6.58
C ASP A 3 -43.83 7.27 -6.00
N LYS A 4 -43.93 7.58 -4.71
CA LYS A 4 -42.81 8.12 -3.90
C LYS A 4 -41.89 6.98 -3.51
N ILE A 5 -40.67 6.98 -4.03
CA ILE A 5 -39.60 6.11 -3.57
C ILE A 5 -39.05 6.69 -2.27
N ALA A 6 -39.26 5.98 -1.16
CA ALA A 6 -38.75 6.32 0.15
C ALA A 6 -37.28 5.86 0.26
N PHE A 7 -36.38 6.80 0.46
CA PHE A 7 -35.01 6.51 0.85
C PHE A 7 -34.98 6.12 2.34
N GLY A 8 -34.71 4.84 2.60
CA GLY A 8 -34.46 4.34 3.95
C GLY A 8 -33.09 4.75 4.45
N ALA A 9 -33.05 5.53 5.53
CA ALA A 9 -31.85 5.82 6.28
C ALA A 9 -31.41 4.57 7.06
N GLY A 10 -30.36 3.88 6.58
CA GLY A 10 -29.74 2.75 7.28
C GLY A 10 -28.63 3.25 8.19
N GLY A 11 -28.81 3.05 9.50
CA GLY A 11 -27.94 3.54 10.55
C GLY A 11 -26.54 2.95 10.55
N ILE A 12 -25.59 3.80 10.87
CA ILE A 12 -24.19 3.48 11.13
C ILE A 12 -24.11 2.79 12.49
N LEU A 13 -23.81 1.49 12.51
CA LEU A 13 -23.39 0.80 13.72
C LEU A 13 -21.87 0.93 13.86
N ILE A 14 -21.47 1.79 14.75
CA ILE A 14 -20.08 1.91 15.22
C ILE A 14 -19.77 0.69 16.08
N GLY A 15 -19.09 -0.30 15.51
CA GLY A 15 -18.55 -1.42 16.27
C GLY A 15 -17.30 -1.00 17.02
N ALA A 16 -17.42 -0.75 18.33
CA ALA A 16 -16.29 -0.56 19.21
C ALA A 16 -15.50 -1.87 19.36
N VAL A 17 -14.31 -1.94 18.80
CA VAL A 17 -13.36 -3.02 19.08
C VAL A 17 -12.66 -2.71 20.39
N ILE A 18 -13.04 -3.42 21.45
CA ILE A 18 -12.34 -3.39 22.74
C ILE A 18 -11.06 -4.22 22.58
N VAL A 19 -9.91 -3.55 22.51
CA VAL A 19 -8.60 -4.20 22.58
C VAL A 19 -8.32 -4.46 24.07
N LEU A 20 -8.44 -5.72 24.50
CA LEU A 20 -7.97 -6.18 25.81
C LEU A 20 -6.43 -6.23 25.78
N LEU A 21 -5.80 -5.24 26.39
CA LEU A 21 -4.36 -5.28 26.70
C LEU A 21 -4.14 -6.27 27.86
N LEU A 22 -3.73 -7.47 27.54
CA LEU A 22 -3.13 -8.39 28.52
C LEU A 22 -1.69 -7.93 28.77
N SER A 23 -1.48 -7.24 29.88
CA SER A 23 -0.16 -6.94 30.41
C SER A 23 0.48 -8.22 30.95
N SER A 24 1.31 -8.89 30.16
CA SER A 24 2.24 -9.90 30.64
C SER A 24 3.57 -9.22 30.96
N THR A 25 3.84 -9.02 32.23
CA THR A 25 5.18 -8.69 32.75
C THR A 25 6.07 -9.91 32.61
N GLY A 26 6.68 -10.07 31.45
CA GLY A 26 7.73 -11.07 31.16
C GLY A 26 9.08 -10.38 31.16
N GLN A 27 9.94 -10.74 32.11
CA GLN A 27 11.32 -10.29 32.24
C GLN A 27 12.13 -10.71 30.99
N TYR A 28 12.40 -9.76 30.11
CA TYR A 28 13.49 -9.92 29.11
C TYR A 28 14.81 -9.57 29.77
N ARG A 29 15.45 -10.56 30.34
CA ARG A 29 16.81 -10.48 30.83
C ARG A 29 17.77 -10.50 29.64
N SER A 30 18.34 -9.33 29.38
CA SER A 30 19.63 -8.99 28.78
C SER A 30 20.44 -10.17 28.22
N MET A 31 20.52 -10.25 26.90
CA MET A 31 21.69 -10.75 26.17
C MET A 31 22.12 -9.68 25.16
N MET A 32 22.63 -8.58 25.66
CA MET A 32 23.47 -7.67 24.89
C MET A 32 24.83 -7.61 25.59
N GLY A 33 25.72 -8.49 25.16
CA GLY A 33 27.14 -8.42 25.44
C GLY A 33 27.76 -7.24 24.68
N GLY A 34 28.29 -6.29 25.42
CA GLY A 34 29.47 -5.52 25.07
C GLY A 34 29.35 -4.48 23.97
N VAL A 35 28.87 -3.26 24.29
CA VAL A 35 29.51 -2.02 23.80
C VAL A 35 29.36 -0.96 24.89
N ASN A 36 30.22 -1.00 25.91
CA ASN A 36 30.41 0.10 26.83
C ASN A 36 31.38 1.13 26.21
N ASN A 37 30.87 2.06 25.44
CA ASN A 37 31.55 3.34 25.24
C ASN A 37 30.51 4.46 25.17
N PRO A 38 30.24 5.18 26.26
CA PRO A 38 29.23 6.25 26.31
C PRO A 38 29.59 7.50 25.52
N ASN A 39 30.75 7.54 24.88
CA ASN A 39 31.26 8.72 24.18
C ASN A 39 31.24 8.61 22.65
N ASN A 40 30.62 7.58 22.06
CA ASN A 40 30.47 7.46 20.62
C ASN A 40 29.00 7.36 20.20
N ILE A 41 28.16 8.27 20.69
CA ILE A 41 26.89 8.56 20.07
C ILE A 41 27.20 9.55 18.95
N THR A 42 27.41 9.05 17.76
CA THR A 42 27.44 9.89 16.54
C THR A 42 26.00 10.34 16.26
N PRO A 43 25.64 11.62 16.49
CA PRO A 43 24.26 12.11 16.30
C PRO A 43 23.80 12.14 14.83
N GLY A 44 24.61 11.61 13.91
CA GLY A 44 24.41 11.78 12.47
C GLY A 44 23.64 10.67 11.76
N ARG A 45 23.38 9.51 12.39
CA ARG A 45 22.85 8.35 11.65
C ARG A 45 21.33 8.18 11.72
N THR A 46 20.71 8.69 12.77
CA THR A 46 19.23 8.70 12.90
C THR A 46 18.57 9.91 12.24
N VAL A 47 19.30 11.03 12.16
CA VAL A 47 18.80 12.27 11.52
C VAL A 47 18.79 12.13 9.98
N GLY A 48 19.66 11.31 9.40
CA GLY A 48 19.72 11.11 7.93
C GLY A 48 18.56 10.28 7.38
N MET A 49 17.96 9.38 8.17
CA MET A 49 16.79 8.60 7.70
C MET A 49 15.49 9.39 7.74
N MET A 50 15.35 10.36 8.65
CA MET A 50 14.15 11.19 8.71
C MET A 50 14.15 12.34 7.69
N ASN A 51 15.33 12.74 7.19
CA ASN A 51 15.42 13.85 6.23
C ASN A 51 15.00 13.47 4.80
N ASN A 52 14.81 12.19 4.49
CA ASN A 52 14.51 11.71 3.13
C ASN A 52 13.28 10.79 3.05
N ILE A 53 12.36 10.85 4.03
CA ILE A 53 11.17 9.98 4.00
C ILE A 53 10.33 10.20 2.74
N ASP A 54 10.21 11.44 2.30
CA ASP A 54 9.45 11.80 1.10
C ASP A 54 10.14 11.23 -0.16
N GLU A 55 11.46 11.37 -0.26
CA GLU A 55 12.27 10.83 -1.36
C GLU A 55 12.11 9.31 -1.43
N HIS A 56 12.35 8.62 -0.32
CA HIS A 56 12.22 7.16 -0.25
C HIS A 56 10.80 6.68 -0.54
N PHE A 57 9.79 7.39 -0.05
CA PHE A 57 8.41 7.04 -0.34
C PHE A 57 8.12 7.12 -1.84
N ILE A 58 8.52 8.21 -2.49
CA ILE A 58 8.31 8.39 -3.94
C ILE A 58 9.05 7.31 -4.73
N GLU A 59 10.32 7.04 -4.41
CA GLU A 59 11.13 6.02 -5.08
C GLU A 59 10.54 4.60 -4.97
N GLN A 60 9.78 4.32 -3.91
CA GLN A 60 9.16 3.02 -3.69
C GLN A 60 7.71 2.97 -4.18
N MET A 61 6.95 4.05 -4.01
CA MET A 61 5.53 4.06 -4.36
C MET A 61 5.30 4.13 -5.87
N ILE A 62 6.17 4.80 -6.63
CA ILE A 62 6.06 4.82 -8.09
C ILE A 62 6.11 3.40 -8.68
N PRO A 63 7.17 2.59 -8.46
CA PRO A 63 7.20 1.24 -9.00
C PRO A 63 6.10 0.33 -8.40
N HIS A 64 5.65 0.60 -7.18
CA HIS A 64 4.50 -0.09 -6.60
C HIS A 64 3.22 0.23 -7.40
N HIS A 65 2.95 1.48 -7.71
CA HIS A 65 1.81 1.88 -8.54
C HIS A 65 1.89 1.31 -9.96
N ASP A 66 3.07 1.32 -10.56
CA ASP A 66 3.29 0.71 -11.88
C ASP A 66 2.86 -0.76 -11.89
N GLY A 67 3.15 -1.51 -10.83
CA GLY A 67 2.71 -2.89 -10.70
C GLY A 67 1.18 -3.06 -10.64
N ALA A 68 0.47 -2.20 -9.90
CA ALA A 68 -1.00 -2.22 -9.88
C ALA A 68 -1.58 -1.85 -11.26
N ILE A 69 -0.99 -0.87 -11.92
CA ILE A 69 -1.39 -0.44 -13.26
C ILE A 69 -1.23 -1.58 -14.27
N GLU A 70 -0.12 -2.33 -14.21
CA GLU A 70 0.09 -3.50 -15.06
C GLU A 70 -0.96 -4.59 -14.80
N MET A 71 -1.22 -4.94 -13.54
CA MET A 71 -2.27 -5.90 -13.18
C MET A 71 -3.66 -5.43 -13.64
N ALA A 72 -3.95 -4.14 -13.51
CA ALA A 72 -5.21 -3.56 -13.93
C ALA A 72 -5.37 -3.54 -15.47
N LYS A 73 -4.30 -3.23 -16.23
CA LYS A 73 -4.30 -3.34 -17.69
C LYS A 73 -4.58 -4.77 -18.16
N LEU A 74 -4.02 -5.76 -17.47
CA LEU A 74 -4.33 -7.15 -17.73
C LEU A 74 -5.80 -7.50 -17.41
N ALA A 75 -6.36 -6.93 -16.33
CA ALA A 75 -7.75 -7.12 -15.97
C ALA A 75 -8.72 -6.55 -17.02
N LEU A 76 -8.41 -5.42 -17.65
CA LEU A 76 -9.22 -4.90 -18.76
C LEU A 76 -9.34 -5.88 -19.93
N GLN A 77 -8.30 -6.68 -20.16
CA GLN A 77 -8.26 -7.65 -21.25
C GLN A 77 -8.91 -8.98 -20.87
N LYS A 78 -8.65 -9.50 -19.67
CA LYS A 78 -8.94 -10.88 -19.28
C LYS A 78 -10.13 -11.04 -18.34
N ALA A 79 -10.48 -10.03 -17.57
CA ALA A 79 -11.57 -10.14 -16.60
C ALA A 79 -12.91 -10.40 -17.31
N LYS A 80 -13.69 -11.28 -16.71
CA LYS A 80 -15.03 -11.64 -17.20
C LYS A 80 -16.10 -10.71 -16.62
N ARG A 81 -15.92 -10.25 -15.39
CA ARG A 81 -16.86 -9.43 -14.65
C ARG A 81 -16.69 -7.95 -14.96
N PRO A 82 -17.77 -7.23 -15.30
CA PRO A 82 -17.69 -5.79 -15.58
C PRO A 82 -17.27 -4.98 -14.37
N GLU A 83 -17.55 -5.45 -13.14
CA GLU A 83 -17.13 -4.82 -11.89
C GLU A 83 -15.62 -4.78 -11.78
N ILE A 84 -14.91 -5.88 -12.12
CA ILE A 84 -13.44 -5.94 -12.12
C ILE A 84 -12.87 -5.00 -13.19
N LYS A 85 -13.49 -4.94 -14.38
CA LYS A 85 -13.04 -4.02 -15.44
C LYS A 85 -13.20 -2.55 -15.02
N THR A 86 -14.33 -2.23 -14.38
CA THR A 86 -14.57 -0.87 -13.86
C THR A 86 -13.54 -0.50 -12.79
N LEU A 87 -13.28 -1.41 -11.84
CA LEU A 87 -12.25 -1.21 -10.83
C LEU A 87 -10.88 -1.01 -11.47
N ALA A 88 -10.51 -1.86 -12.43
CA ALA A 88 -9.24 -1.75 -13.14
C ALA A 88 -9.06 -0.39 -13.83
N GLN A 89 -10.11 0.11 -14.50
CA GLN A 89 -10.08 1.45 -15.11
C GLN A 89 -9.87 2.56 -14.09
N ASN A 90 -10.51 2.46 -12.93
CA ASN A 90 -10.38 3.43 -11.84
C ASN A 90 -8.96 3.40 -11.25
N ILE A 91 -8.41 2.21 -11.00
CA ILE A 91 -7.04 2.01 -10.51
C ILE A 91 -6.04 2.67 -11.48
N ILE A 92 -6.14 2.38 -12.78
CA ILE A 92 -5.25 2.97 -13.79
C ILE A 92 -5.32 4.49 -13.73
N SER A 93 -6.52 5.05 -13.80
CA SER A 93 -6.71 6.51 -13.84
C SER A 93 -6.19 7.21 -12.58
N ALA A 94 -6.46 6.64 -11.40
CA ALA A 94 -6.03 7.22 -10.13
C ALA A 94 -4.51 7.13 -9.96
N GLN A 95 -3.94 5.95 -10.17
CA GLN A 95 -2.53 5.71 -9.88
C GLN A 95 -1.60 6.30 -10.94
N GLU A 96 -1.99 6.37 -12.22
CA GLU A 96 -1.22 7.13 -13.22
C GLU A 96 -1.13 8.62 -12.85
N LYS A 97 -2.20 9.21 -12.33
CA LYS A 97 -2.18 10.60 -11.85
C LYS A 97 -1.23 10.78 -10.66
N GLU A 98 -1.30 9.90 -9.68
CA GLU A 98 -0.43 9.94 -8.50
C GLU A 98 1.05 9.75 -8.88
N VAL A 99 1.36 8.88 -9.84
CA VAL A 99 2.73 8.70 -10.38
C VAL A 99 3.23 10.00 -11.01
N ILE A 100 2.42 10.66 -11.83
CA ILE A 100 2.80 11.94 -12.46
C ILE A 100 3.06 13.02 -11.41
N GLU A 101 2.22 13.13 -10.39
CA GLU A 101 2.40 14.07 -9.28
C GLU A 101 3.70 13.80 -8.52
N MET A 102 3.95 12.54 -8.14
CA MET A 102 5.18 12.13 -7.45
C MET A 102 6.43 12.40 -8.27
N GLN A 103 6.43 12.12 -9.57
CA GLN A 103 7.56 12.41 -10.47
C GLN A 103 7.83 13.92 -10.54
N GLY A 104 6.78 14.73 -10.62
CA GLY A 104 6.90 16.18 -10.62
C GLY A 104 7.49 16.72 -9.31
N TRP A 105 7.03 16.22 -8.16
CA TRP A 105 7.57 16.61 -6.86
C TRP A 105 9.02 16.15 -6.68
N TYR A 106 9.33 14.91 -7.06
CA TYR A 106 10.70 14.40 -6.97
C TYR A 106 11.69 15.28 -7.72
N LYS A 107 11.36 15.61 -8.97
CA LYS A 107 12.18 16.48 -9.80
C LYS A 107 12.37 17.87 -9.19
N ASN A 108 11.32 18.44 -8.62
CA ASN A 108 11.34 19.78 -8.04
C ASN A 108 12.09 19.83 -6.71
N TRP A 109 12.00 18.78 -5.89
CA TRP A 109 12.55 18.80 -4.52
C TRP A 109 13.95 18.20 -4.41
N PHE A 110 14.25 17.18 -5.22
CA PHE A 110 15.50 16.41 -5.10
C PHE A 110 16.42 16.55 -6.33
N GLY A 111 15.91 17.09 -7.43
CA GLY A 111 16.66 17.29 -8.66
C GLY A 111 16.86 16.00 -9.47
N GLY A 112 16.54 16.04 -10.74
CA GLY A 112 16.63 14.88 -11.63
C GLY A 112 15.38 14.00 -11.66
N ASP A 113 15.48 12.88 -12.35
CA ASP A 113 14.39 11.92 -12.46
C ASP A 113 14.46 10.87 -11.35
N VAL A 114 13.31 10.27 -11.02
CA VAL A 114 13.22 9.23 -9.99
C VAL A 114 14.13 8.06 -10.36
N LYS A 115 14.98 7.66 -9.44
CA LYS A 115 15.87 6.50 -9.63
C LYS A 115 15.07 5.21 -9.44
N THR A 116 14.44 4.74 -10.50
CA THR A 116 13.74 3.45 -10.53
C THR A 116 14.76 2.32 -10.70
N GLY A 117 15.51 2.02 -9.65
CA GLY A 117 16.51 0.96 -9.72
C GLY A 117 16.63 0.21 -8.42
N ASN A 118 16.39 -1.10 -8.44
CA ASN A 118 16.76 -2.13 -7.43
C ASN A 118 16.54 -1.83 -5.93
N SER A 119 15.79 -0.81 -5.57
CA SER A 119 15.52 -0.44 -4.16
C SER A 119 14.68 -1.46 -3.40
N TYR A 120 14.02 -2.38 -4.09
CA TYR A 120 13.32 -3.52 -3.48
C TYR A 120 14.23 -4.41 -2.62
N SER A 121 15.55 -4.38 -2.87
CA SER A 121 16.50 -5.22 -2.15
C SER A 121 16.74 -4.79 -0.69
N MET A 122 16.55 -3.52 -0.34
CA MET A 122 16.79 -3.06 1.05
C MET A 122 15.62 -3.35 2.00
N MET A 123 14.38 -3.28 1.53
CA MET A 123 13.20 -3.56 2.37
C MET A 123 12.90 -5.06 2.45
N GLY A 124 13.26 -5.83 1.42
CA GLY A 124 13.15 -7.30 1.39
C GLY A 124 13.99 -8.00 2.46
N GLY A 125 15.12 -7.44 2.86
CA GLY A 125 15.98 -7.99 3.90
C GLY A 125 15.40 -7.90 5.32
N MET A 126 14.52 -6.96 5.60
CA MET A 126 13.99 -6.73 6.95
C MET A 126 12.66 -7.47 7.19
N MET A 127 11.91 -7.81 6.14
CA MET A 127 10.64 -8.56 6.21
C MET A 127 10.77 -10.05 5.84
N SER A 128 11.94 -10.51 5.40
CA SER A 128 12.19 -11.90 5.00
C SER A 128 12.14 -12.90 6.16
N SER A 129 12.10 -12.45 7.42
CA SER A 129 12.03 -13.34 8.58
C SER A 129 10.62 -13.85 8.91
N GLY A 130 9.60 -13.49 8.16
CA GLY A 130 8.19 -13.78 8.46
C GLY A 130 7.33 -14.27 7.28
N GLY A 131 7.90 -14.94 6.27
CA GLY A 131 7.09 -15.72 5.30
C GLY A 131 6.20 -14.93 4.35
N MET A 132 6.24 -13.61 4.31
CA MET A 132 5.65 -12.82 3.23
C MET A 132 6.71 -12.65 2.14
N HIS A 133 6.68 -13.52 1.14
CA HIS A 133 7.36 -13.28 -0.12
C HIS A 133 6.73 -12.02 -0.75
N MET A 134 7.37 -10.88 -0.61
CA MET A 134 7.18 -9.76 -1.53
C MET A 134 7.80 -10.17 -2.87
N VAL A 135 7.06 -10.97 -3.61
CA VAL A 135 7.40 -11.36 -4.97
C VAL A 135 7.30 -10.11 -5.82
N GLY A 136 8.36 -9.80 -6.57
CA GLY A 136 8.41 -8.62 -7.43
C GLY A 136 7.22 -8.58 -8.41
N ASN A 137 6.85 -7.39 -8.86
CA ASN A 137 5.69 -7.14 -9.73
C ASN A 137 5.57 -8.11 -10.91
N GLN A 138 6.69 -8.56 -11.50
CA GLN A 138 6.71 -9.47 -12.64
C GLN A 138 6.13 -10.86 -12.33
N ASP A 139 6.40 -11.41 -11.15
CA ASP A 139 5.90 -12.72 -10.75
C ASP A 139 4.38 -12.70 -10.52
N ASN A 140 3.86 -11.59 -9.98
CA ASN A 140 2.41 -11.42 -9.78
C ASN A 140 1.66 -11.30 -11.12
N THR A 141 2.18 -10.54 -12.06
CA THR A 141 1.56 -10.37 -13.38
C THR A 141 1.55 -11.67 -14.17
N GLN A 142 2.65 -12.43 -14.13
CA GLN A 142 2.74 -13.73 -14.81
C GLN A 142 1.80 -14.78 -14.16
N ALA A 143 1.69 -14.79 -12.84
CA ALA A 143 0.76 -15.67 -12.14
C ALA A 143 -0.70 -15.34 -12.49
N LEU A 144 -1.05 -14.05 -12.57
CA LEU A 144 -2.36 -13.59 -13.01
C LEU A 144 -2.65 -13.98 -14.47
N GLU A 145 -1.65 -13.84 -15.34
CA GLU A 145 -1.81 -14.14 -16.77
C GLU A 145 -2.21 -15.58 -17.02
N ASN A 146 -1.72 -16.51 -16.20
CA ASN A 146 -1.94 -17.94 -16.31
C ASN A 146 -3.08 -18.46 -15.40
N ALA A 147 -3.78 -17.58 -14.66
CA ALA A 147 -4.82 -17.98 -13.73
C ALA A 147 -6.05 -18.59 -14.45
N LEU A 148 -6.55 -19.73 -13.96
CA LEU A 148 -7.76 -20.39 -14.47
C LEU A 148 -9.01 -19.54 -14.25
N ASP A 149 -9.09 -18.88 -13.08
CA ASP A 149 -10.12 -17.89 -12.75
C ASP A 149 -9.41 -16.55 -12.53
N PHE A 150 -9.37 -15.75 -13.59
CA PHE A 150 -8.69 -14.48 -13.59
C PHE A 150 -9.28 -13.50 -12.55
N ASP A 151 -10.60 -13.41 -12.48
CA ASP A 151 -11.28 -12.44 -11.59
C ASP A 151 -10.96 -12.74 -10.12
N LYS A 152 -10.94 -14.02 -9.76
CA LYS A 152 -10.56 -14.48 -8.44
C LYS A 152 -9.10 -14.14 -8.12
N ALA A 153 -8.20 -14.51 -9.02
CA ALA A 153 -6.77 -14.27 -8.86
C ALA A 153 -6.42 -12.78 -8.79
N PHE A 154 -7.12 -11.94 -9.58
CA PHE A 154 -6.96 -10.50 -9.53
C PHE A 154 -7.32 -9.95 -8.14
N ILE A 155 -8.45 -10.34 -7.56
CA ILE A 155 -8.84 -9.91 -6.22
C ILE A 155 -7.83 -10.37 -5.18
N GLU A 156 -7.39 -11.64 -5.24
CA GLU A 156 -6.43 -12.23 -4.30
C GLU A 156 -5.05 -11.56 -4.38
N ALA A 157 -4.64 -11.06 -5.54
CA ALA A 157 -3.38 -10.33 -5.73
C ALA A 157 -3.50 -8.84 -5.36
N MET A 158 -4.59 -8.17 -5.74
CA MET A 158 -4.74 -6.73 -5.57
C MET A 158 -5.02 -6.32 -4.12
N ILE A 159 -5.72 -7.14 -3.33
CA ILE A 159 -5.97 -6.84 -1.91
C ILE A 159 -4.67 -6.67 -1.12
N PRO A 160 -3.74 -7.65 -1.08
CA PRO A 160 -2.47 -7.48 -0.36
C PRO A 160 -1.59 -6.38 -0.95
N HIS A 161 -1.65 -6.15 -2.26
CA HIS A 161 -0.95 -5.05 -2.90
C HIS A 161 -1.42 -3.70 -2.35
N HIS A 162 -2.72 -3.45 -2.31
CA HIS A 162 -3.29 -2.22 -1.73
C HIS A 162 -3.03 -2.08 -0.23
N GLN A 163 -3.06 -3.18 0.52
CA GLN A 163 -2.72 -3.16 1.95
C GLN A 163 -1.30 -2.65 2.19
N LEU A 164 -0.35 -3.04 1.33
CA LEU A 164 1.01 -2.56 1.42
C LEU A 164 1.11 -1.05 1.17
N ALA A 165 0.45 -0.54 0.13
CA ALA A 165 0.42 0.91 -0.14
C ALA A 165 -0.14 1.71 1.04
N ILE A 166 -1.19 1.20 1.69
CA ILE A 166 -1.77 1.83 2.89
C ILE A 166 -0.75 1.86 4.03
N ILE A 167 -0.01 0.78 4.27
CA ILE A 167 1.06 0.74 5.29
C ILE A 167 2.14 1.77 4.96
N MET A 168 2.61 1.82 3.71
CA MET A 168 3.60 2.81 3.28
C MET A 168 3.09 4.25 3.45
N ALA A 169 1.85 4.52 3.09
CA ALA A 169 1.21 5.82 3.29
C ALA A 169 1.11 6.22 4.77
N GLN A 170 0.80 5.27 5.66
CA GLN A 170 0.78 5.51 7.11
C GLN A 170 2.18 5.82 7.66
N MET A 171 3.21 5.12 7.18
CA MET A 171 4.61 5.41 7.54
C MET A 171 5.01 6.82 7.07
N LEU A 172 4.66 7.20 5.85
CA LEU A 172 4.90 8.55 5.32
C LEU A 172 4.26 9.61 6.22
N LYS A 173 3.00 9.45 6.60
CA LYS A 173 2.26 10.40 7.45
C LYS A 173 2.93 10.63 8.82
N SER A 174 3.64 9.64 9.34
CA SER A 174 4.34 9.77 10.63
C SER A 174 5.66 10.53 10.56
N GLY A 175 6.19 10.78 9.35
CA GLY A 175 7.52 11.38 9.20
C GLY A 175 7.61 12.57 8.24
N THR A 176 6.61 12.77 7.37
CA THR A 176 6.60 13.92 6.46
C THR A 176 6.03 15.19 7.10
N ASN A 177 6.55 16.34 6.68
CA ASN A 177 5.99 17.66 6.99
C ASN A 177 5.45 18.38 5.74
N ARG A 178 5.47 17.73 4.56
CA ARG A 178 4.99 18.33 3.31
C ARG A 178 3.49 18.14 3.17
N PRO A 179 2.70 19.22 3.02
CA PRO A 179 1.24 19.13 2.88
C PRO A 179 0.80 18.27 1.69
N GLU A 180 1.55 18.33 0.58
CA GLU A 180 1.29 17.54 -0.62
C GLU A 180 1.42 16.05 -0.35
N MET A 181 2.47 15.65 0.36
CA MET A 181 2.72 14.24 0.73
C MET A 181 1.68 13.75 1.74
N LEU A 182 1.26 14.58 2.70
CA LEU A 182 0.17 14.25 3.63
C LEU A 182 -1.15 14.05 2.89
N THR A 183 -1.43 14.91 1.91
CA THR A 183 -2.62 14.81 1.07
C THR A 183 -2.60 13.52 0.25
N LEU A 184 -1.49 13.22 -0.41
CA LEU A 184 -1.31 11.98 -1.17
C LEU A 184 -1.50 10.74 -0.28
N ALA A 185 -0.87 10.72 0.89
CA ALA A 185 -0.99 9.58 1.81
C ALA A 185 -2.44 9.37 2.32
N ASN A 186 -3.20 10.44 2.54
CA ASN A 186 -4.61 10.35 2.87
C ASN A 186 -5.44 9.81 1.71
N ASN A 187 -5.21 10.32 0.49
CA ASN A 187 -5.91 9.86 -0.71
C ASN A 187 -5.66 8.38 -0.99
N ILE A 188 -4.40 7.93 -0.93
CA ILE A 188 -4.03 6.50 -1.07
C ILE A 188 -4.76 5.66 0.00
N THR A 189 -4.72 6.10 1.26
CA THR A 189 -5.35 5.34 2.35
C THR A 189 -6.85 5.22 2.16
N GLU A 190 -7.53 6.30 1.77
CA GLU A 190 -8.98 6.33 1.59
C GLU A 190 -9.42 5.53 0.37
N SER A 191 -8.84 5.82 -0.80
CA SER A 191 -9.22 5.17 -2.06
C SER A 191 -8.96 3.67 -2.02
N GLN A 192 -7.76 3.25 -1.63
CA GLN A 192 -7.38 1.85 -1.63
C GLN A 192 -8.07 1.03 -0.53
N SER A 193 -8.41 1.64 0.62
CA SER A 193 -9.25 0.97 1.63
C SER A 193 -10.66 0.69 1.09
N LYS A 194 -11.24 1.62 0.34
CA LYS A 194 -12.54 1.44 -0.29
C LYS A 194 -12.50 0.33 -1.35
N GLU A 195 -11.47 0.30 -2.17
CA GLU A 195 -11.28 -0.72 -3.20
C GLU A 195 -11.07 -2.11 -2.58
N ILE A 196 -10.30 -2.23 -1.50
CA ILE A 196 -10.17 -3.46 -0.72
C ILE A 196 -11.55 -3.93 -0.23
N GLY A 197 -12.34 -3.04 0.36
CA GLY A 197 -13.69 -3.37 0.83
C GLY A 197 -14.58 -3.92 -0.28
N GLN A 198 -14.58 -3.27 -1.45
CA GLN A 198 -15.34 -3.73 -2.62
C GLN A 198 -14.87 -5.12 -3.09
N MET A 199 -13.58 -5.34 -3.20
CA MET A 199 -13.00 -6.64 -3.61
C MET A 199 -13.34 -7.74 -2.60
N GLN A 200 -13.31 -7.47 -1.30
CA GLN A 200 -13.69 -8.44 -0.26
C GLN A 200 -15.18 -8.82 -0.32
N GLU A 201 -16.07 -7.86 -0.56
CA GLU A 201 -17.49 -8.10 -0.75
C GLU A 201 -17.75 -8.96 -2.00
N TRP A 202 -17.09 -8.65 -3.13
CA TRP A 202 -17.18 -9.45 -4.34
C TRP A 202 -16.63 -10.85 -4.14
N TYR A 203 -15.47 -10.99 -3.51
CA TYR A 203 -14.89 -12.30 -3.23
C TYR A 203 -15.83 -13.19 -2.40
N LYS A 204 -16.42 -12.60 -1.34
CA LYS A 204 -17.38 -13.30 -0.50
C LYS A 204 -18.67 -13.68 -1.25
N SER A 205 -19.15 -12.81 -2.13
CA SER A 205 -20.37 -13.02 -2.90
C SER A 205 -20.19 -14.05 -4.02
N TRP A 206 -19.00 -14.10 -4.63
CA TRP A 206 -18.80 -14.89 -5.84
C TRP A 206 -18.17 -16.25 -5.59
N TYR A 207 -17.43 -16.41 -4.48
CA TYR A 207 -16.56 -17.57 -4.25
C TYR A 207 -16.78 -18.28 -2.90
N LYS A 208 -17.77 -17.84 -2.09
CA LYS A 208 -18.05 -18.47 -0.79
C LYS A 208 -19.50 -18.95 -0.66
#